data_4e65f99535646af938cc400f72970e8a
#
_entry.id   4e65f99535646af938cc400f72970e8a
#
_cell.length_a   1.000
_cell.length_b   1.000
_cell.length_c   1.000
_cell.angle_alpha   90.00
_cell.angle_beta   90.00
_cell.angle_gamma   90.00
#
_symmetry.space_group_name_H-M   'P 1'
#
loop_
_entity.id
_entity.type
_entity.pdbx_description
1 polymer ?
#
loop_
_entity_poly.entity_id
_entity_poly.type
_entity_poly.pdbx_seq_one_letter_code
_entity_poly.pdbx_strand_id
1 'polypeptide(L)'
;MKKKLIIITPILIALVAFIFVYRYYNHQDKNTSLTVVEKRWVQDNKSQTIDIEVINDYPIYGTAGKGVLYSFVNDMIKDVGLDFNEIPYLKTSKTSTNSLRFRILDNDEKQSKNDLFLFEDYYIAVGRDYQRLNHIKDMKNLTFGVFDTDASTISYYLKSGTNLSYKSYKTIDELYSALEEKQVDMIIVPNIMYLNKTISNNNYSINYYFTEMTKKVVLTLSDNEELNKIVRKYYNKWKETKFIKEYDKEYFDYYLTQNKLTSKKKADLVSKVYTYGYVENVPYEKKVNGRVAGIAGEYLDRIARFSDIEFKYKKYNSLEELKTAIKNKEIDMYFDYYGLDSDNYKATLSTFVEDYVILGKEKDNHIINSFESIRSKDVSMLDNDLLYNYVNNNGKANIHKYKSLNELVKKADNTLIIVDRNLYNKYQTTKFKKYTILYMDTMMNDYKFMVKNNDQEFYNLVNYMINTNSYYIYRNSGLESLSESFLERSNFEQIYSIVLAIIFIPLIIVGLIIVIL
;
A
#
# COMPACT_ATOMS: atom_id res chain seq x y z
N MET A 1 -22.55 -56.77 -18.08
CA MET A 1 -21.25 -56.07 -18.03
C MET A 1 -21.36 -54.59 -18.46
N LYS A 2 -22.10 -54.24 -19.51
CA LYS A 2 -22.18 -52.84 -20.02
C LYS A 2 -22.75 -51.80 -19.01
N LYS A 3 -23.74 -52.16 -18.16
CA LYS A 3 -24.31 -51.22 -17.16
C LYS A 3 -23.34 -50.81 -16.03
N LYS A 4 -22.35 -51.64 -15.65
CA LYS A 4 -21.33 -51.29 -14.66
C LYS A 4 -20.27 -50.36 -15.22
N LEU A 5 -19.96 -50.46 -16.53
CA LEU A 5 -18.98 -49.59 -17.18
C LEU A 5 -19.45 -48.12 -17.24
N ILE A 6 -20.74 -47.88 -17.43
CA ILE A 6 -21.35 -46.53 -17.55
C ILE A 6 -21.28 -45.74 -16.24
N ILE A 7 -21.26 -46.42 -15.07
CA ILE A 7 -21.15 -45.78 -13.76
C ILE A 7 -19.69 -45.57 -13.36
N ILE A 8 -18.80 -46.45 -13.78
CA ILE A 8 -17.37 -46.41 -13.38
C ILE A 8 -16.61 -45.31 -14.14
N THR A 9 -16.96 -45.04 -15.40
CA THR A 9 -16.24 -44.06 -16.23
C THR A 9 -16.30 -42.62 -15.67
N PRO A 10 -17.48 -42.04 -15.27
CA PRO A 10 -17.52 -40.71 -14.71
C PRO A 10 -16.81 -40.58 -13.34
N ILE A 11 -16.82 -41.66 -12.54
CA ILE A 11 -16.10 -41.70 -11.24
C ILE A 11 -14.59 -41.67 -11.47
N LEU A 12 -14.10 -42.39 -12.51
CA LEU A 12 -12.69 -42.39 -12.87
C LEU A 12 -12.24 -41.03 -13.39
N ILE A 13 -13.07 -40.35 -14.20
CA ILE A 13 -12.78 -39.01 -14.72
C ILE A 13 -12.76 -37.98 -13.56
N ALA A 14 -13.71 -38.06 -12.63
CA ALA A 14 -13.72 -37.20 -11.44
C ALA A 14 -12.49 -37.42 -10.55
N LEU A 15 -12.05 -38.66 -10.42
CA LEU A 15 -10.85 -39.02 -9.64
C LEU A 15 -9.57 -38.52 -10.30
N VAL A 16 -9.47 -38.61 -11.63
CA VAL A 16 -8.34 -38.06 -12.40
C VAL A 16 -8.32 -36.54 -12.32
N ALA A 17 -9.48 -35.87 -12.46
CA ALA A 17 -9.58 -34.42 -12.29
C ALA A 17 -9.21 -33.98 -10.88
N PHE A 18 -9.65 -34.70 -9.84
CA PHE A 18 -9.25 -34.44 -8.46
C PHE A 18 -7.74 -34.62 -8.23
N ILE A 19 -7.12 -35.65 -8.81
CA ILE A 19 -5.67 -35.88 -8.75
C ILE A 19 -4.92 -34.77 -9.48
N PHE A 20 -5.43 -34.25 -10.60
CA PHE A 20 -4.82 -33.13 -11.33
C PHE A 20 -4.91 -31.83 -10.54
N VAL A 21 -6.07 -31.50 -9.95
CA VAL A 21 -6.26 -30.33 -9.08
C VAL A 21 -5.41 -30.45 -7.81
N TYR A 22 -5.39 -31.63 -7.18
CA TYR A 22 -4.55 -31.91 -6.01
C TYR A 22 -3.05 -31.80 -6.34
N ARG A 23 -2.59 -32.28 -7.49
CA ARG A 23 -1.21 -32.11 -7.94
C ARG A 23 -0.88 -30.66 -8.29
N TYR A 24 -1.80 -29.92 -8.88
CA TYR A 24 -1.61 -28.49 -9.20
C TYR A 24 -1.44 -27.66 -7.92
N TYR A 25 -2.27 -27.88 -6.90
CA TYR A 25 -2.14 -27.21 -5.61
C TYR A 25 -0.87 -27.65 -4.85
N ASN A 26 -0.49 -28.90 -4.88
CA ASN A 26 0.73 -29.39 -4.20
C ASN A 26 2.04 -29.09 -4.97
N HIS A 27 1.97 -28.60 -6.19
CA HIS A 27 3.20 -28.26 -6.93
C HIS A 27 3.81 -26.93 -6.50
N GLN A 28 3.03 -26.04 -5.85
CA GLN A 28 3.56 -24.81 -5.28
C GLN A 28 4.42 -25.03 -4.03
N ASP A 29 4.18 -26.09 -3.25
CA ASP A 29 4.91 -26.36 -2.00
C ASP A 29 6.30 -27.00 -2.17
N LYS A 30 6.67 -27.48 -3.35
CA LYS A 30 7.92 -28.24 -3.54
C LYS A 30 9.20 -27.41 -3.47
N ASN A 31 9.13 -26.09 -3.74
CA ASN A 31 10.32 -25.23 -3.75
C ASN A 31 10.71 -24.71 -2.35
N THR A 32 9.84 -24.85 -1.35
CA THR A 32 10.03 -24.31 0.00
C THR A 32 10.29 -25.41 1.06
N SER A 33 10.05 -26.69 0.75
CA SER A 33 10.31 -27.78 1.67
C SER A 33 11.75 -28.27 1.58
N LEU A 34 12.37 -28.57 2.74
CA LEU A 34 13.70 -29.16 2.81
C LEU A 34 13.71 -30.56 2.20
N THR A 35 14.70 -30.83 1.35
CA THR A 35 14.97 -32.15 0.79
C THR A 35 15.45 -33.13 1.87
N VAL A 36 15.49 -34.43 1.56
CA VAL A 36 16.02 -35.46 2.47
C VAL A 36 17.50 -35.18 2.84
N VAL A 37 18.29 -34.69 1.89
CA VAL A 37 19.71 -34.35 2.10
C VAL A 37 19.83 -33.17 3.07
N GLU A 38 19.07 -32.10 2.83
CA GLU A 38 19.06 -30.91 3.71
C GLU A 38 18.55 -31.24 5.12
N LYS A 39 17.52 -32.09 5.26
CA LYS A 39 17.04 -32.56 6.58
C LYS A 39 18.11 -33.36 7.32
N ARG A 40 18.87 -34.19 6.61
CA ARG A 40 20.00 -34.94 7.20
C ARG A 40 21.08 -33.97 7.65
N TRP A 41 21.44 -33.00 6.82
CA TRP A 41 22.42 -31.98 7.17
C TRP A 41 22.02 -31.21 8.43
N VAL A 42 20.74 -30.79 8.54
CA VAL A 42 20.20 -30.16 9.77
C VAL A 42 20.39 -31.07 10.98
N GLN A 43 20.05 -32.36 10.85
CA GLN A 43 20.19 -33.32 11.95
C GLN A 43 21.65 -33.50 12.39
N ASP A 44 22.57 -33.56 11.45
CA ASP A 44 24.00 -33.76 11.71
C ASP A 44 24.65 -32.51 12.33
N ASN A 45 24.08 -31.31 12.08
CA ASN A 45 24.59 -30.03 12.58
C ASN A 45 23.74 -29.42 13.71
N LYS A 46 22.76 -30.14 14.24
CA LYS A 46 21.82 -29.66 15.26
C LYS A 46 22.50 -29.20 16.56
N SER A 47 23.68 -29.75 16.88
CA SER A 47 24.46 -29.38 18.07
C SER A 47 25.44 -28.23 17.84
N GLN A 48 25.54 -27.72 16.61
CA GLN A 48 26.40 -26.60 16.27
C GLN A 48 25.59 -25.31 16.35
N THR A 49 26.14 -24.31 17.06
CA THR A 49 25.56 -22.98 17.10
C THR A 49 26.09 -22.15 15.93
N ILE A 50 25.21 -21.56 15.16
CA ILE A 50 25.53 -20.76 13.97
C ILE A 50 25.38 -19.27 14.33
N ASP A 51 26.41 -18.50 14.09
CA ASP A 51 26.36 -17.06 14.32
C ASP A 51 25.54 -16.34 13.25
N ILE A 52 24.63 -15.45 13.70
CA ILE A 52 23.87 -14.55 12.86
C ILE A 52 23.94 -13.14 13.41
N GLU A 53 24.43 -12.21 12.61
CA GLU A 53 24.50 -10.79 12.99
C GLU A 53 23.16 -10.12 12.69
N VAL A 54 22.59 -9.48 13.72
CA VAL A 54 21.27 -8.84 13.66
C VAL A 54 21.37 -7.36 13.97
N ILE A 55 20.85 -6.50 13.10
CA ILE A 55 20.75 -5.06 13.35
C ILE A 55 19.88 -4.82 14.59
N ASN A 56 20.37 -4.06 15.57
CA ASN A 56 19.68 -3.88 16.86
C ASN A 56 19.32 -2.42 17.18
N ASP A 57 19.40 -1.53 16.21
CA ASP A 57 19.02 -0.12 16.35
C ASP A 57 18.20 0.39 15.15
N TYR A 58 17.44 -0.51 14.50
CA TYR A 58 16.57 -0.22 13.37
C TYR A 58 15.11 -0.34 13.83
N PRO A 59 14.36 0.76 13.97
CA PRO A 59 12.96 0.70 14.42
C PRO A 59 12.14 -0.35 13.67
N ILE A 60 11.26 -1.07 14.37
CA ILE A 60 10.40 -2.13 13.83
C ILE A 60 11.18 -3.40 13.48
N TYR A 61 12.30 -3.27 12.78
CA TYR A 61 13.06 -4.41 12.28
C TYR A 61 13.96 -5.06 13.34
N GLY A 62 14.69 -4.24 14.11
CA GLY A 62 15.55 -4.74 15.18
C GLY A 62 15.88 -3.65 16.19
N THR A 63 15.35 -3.77 17.40
CA THR A 63 15.60 -2.85 18.49
C THR A 63 15.54 -3.59 19.82
N ALA A 64 16.61 -3.50 20.61
CA ALA A 64 16.70 -4.12 21.93
C ALA A 64 16.35 -5.63 21.94
N GLY A 65 16.85 -6.38 20.96
CA GLY A 65 16.63 -7.82 20.84
C GLY A 65 15.23 -8.23 20.39
N LYS A 66 14.46 -7.30 19.82
CA LYS A 66 13.08 -7.53 19.31
C LYS A 66 12.93 -6.95 17.93
N GLY A 67 11.86 -7.34 17.23
CA GLY A 67 11.52 -6.85 15.90
C GLY A 67 11.55 -7.94 14.84
N VAL A 68 11.21 -7.56 13.62
CA VAL A 68 11.01 -8.48 12.49
C VAL A 68 12.23 -9.37 12.20
N LEU A 69 13.45 -8.84 12.33
CA LEU A 69 14.68 -9.62 12.10
C LEU A 69 14.87 -10.71 13.16
N TYR A 70 14.61 -10.37 14.42
CA TYR A 70 14.67 -11.34 15.52
C TYR A 70 13.53 -12.38 15.41
N SER A 71 12.33 -11.96 15.01
CA SER A 71 11.22 -12.89 14.74
C SER A 71 11.56 -13.90 13.65
N PHE A 72 12.25 -13.46 12.57
CA PHE A 72 12.73 -14.36 11.53
C PHE A 72 13.70 -15.41 12.08
N VAL A 73 14.69 -15.00 12.89
CA VAL A 73 15.68 -15.93 13.47
C VAL A 73 15.00 -16.91 14.44
N ASN A 74 14.17 -16.42 15.34
CA ASN A 74 13.44 -17.24 16.31
C ASN A 74 12.50 -18.26 15.63
N ASP A 75 11.80 -17.84 14.59
CA ASP A 75 10.96 -18.73 13.79
C ASP A 75 11.80 -19.78 13.05
N MET A 76 12.97 -19.41 12.53
CA MET A 76 13.87 -20.34 11.85
C MET A 76 14.43 -21.39 12.81
N ILE A 77 14.86 -21.00 14.02
CA ILE A 77 15.26 -21.92 15.10
C ILE A 77 14.15 -22.94 15.35
N LYS A 78 12.92 -22.45 15.53
CA LYS A 78 11.76 -23.29 15.86
C LYS A 78 11.35 -24.21 14.71
N ASP A 79 11.30 -23.71 13.48
CA ASP A 79 10.74 -24.42 12.33
C ASP A 79 11.76 -25.34 11.65
N VAL A 80 13.04 -24.97 11.63
CA VAL A 80 14.13 -25.73 11.01
C VAL A 80 14.85 -26.64 12.02
N GLY A 81 15.01 -26.15 13.26
CA GLY A 81 15.68 -26.91 14.33
C GLY A 81 17.19 -26.76 14.33
N LEU A 82 17.75 -25.73 13.70
CA LEU A 82 19.13 -25.29 13.85
C LEU A 82 19.22 -24.29 15.00
N ASP A 83 20.35 -24.26 15.70
CA ASP A 83 20.64 -23.32 16.76
C ASP A 83 21.38 -22.10 16.21
N PHE A 84 20.92 -20.89 16.54
CA PHE A 84 21.52 -19.63 16.11
C PHE A 84 21.92 -18.78 17.33
N ASN A 85 23.13 -18.27 17.30
CA ASN A 85 23.61 -17.27 18.23
C ASN A 85 23.41 -15.89 17.61
N GLU A 86 22.46 -15.13 18.12
CA GLU A 86 22.18 -13.77 17.69
C GLU A 86 23.26 -12.81 18.19
N ILE A 87 23.98 -12.19 17.26
CA ILE A 87 25.00 -11.19 17.55
C ILE A 87 24.42 -9.81 17.19
N PRO A 88 23.93 -9.03 18.19
CA PRO A 88 23.37 -7.71 17.93
C PRO A 88 24.47 -6.71 17.55
N TYR A 89 24.20 -5.85 16.56
CA TYR A 89 25.10 -4.78 16.18
C TYR A 89 24.34 -3.51 15.78
N LEU A 90 25.02 -2.37 15.79
CA LEU A 90 24.44 -1.09 15.38
C LEU A 90 24.49 -0.97 13.85
N LYS A 91 23.45 -0.42 13.24
CA LYS A 91 23.31 -0.27 11.78
C LYS A 91 24.45 0.48 11.08
N THR A 92 25.16 1.31 11.84
CA THR A 92 26.32 2.07 11.35
C THR A 92 27.65 1.33 11.54
N SER A 93 27.66 0.17 12.21
CA SER A 93 28.87 -0.58 12.51
C SER A 93 29.32 -1.39 11.29
N LYS A 94 30.62 -1.34 10.99
CA LYS A 94 31.24 -2.23 10.01
C LYS A 94 31.77 -3.46 10.75
N THR A 95 31.16 -4.59 10.52
CA THR A 95 31.68 -5.89 10.98
C THR A 95 32.03 -6.74 9.76
N SER A 96 33.05 -7.56 9.83
CA SER A 96 33.42 -8.50 8.80
C SER A 96 33.48 -9.89 9.39
N THR A 97 32.42 -10.66 9.24
CA THR A 97 32.37 -12.05 9.64
C THR A 97 31.88 -12.90 8.48
N ASN A 98 32.27 -14.16 8.43
CA ASN A 98 31.74 -15.13 7.47
C ASN A 98 30.40 -15.73 7.93
N SER A 99 29.74 -15.08 8.89
CA SER A 99 28.44 -15.47 9.43
C SER A 99 27.28 -14.96 8.56
N LEU A 100 26.10 -15.50 8.80
CA LEU A 100 24.85 -14.91 8.30
C LEU A 100 24.69 -13.49 8.86
N ARG A 101 24.24 -12.56 8.04
CA ARG A 101 24.19 -11.18 8.47
C ARG A 101 23.04 -10.40 7.82
N PHE A 102 22.22 -9.75 8.63
CA PHE A 102 21.36 -8.68 8.13
C PHE A 102 22.19 -7.40 7.99
N ARG A 103 22.16 -6.78 6.84
CA ARG A 103 22.87 -5.52 6.59
C ARG A 103 22.12 -4.58 5.67
N ILE A 104 22.50 -3.32 5.71
CA ILE A 104 22.02 -2.28 4.83
C ILE A 104 23.05 -2.13 3.71
N LEU A 105 22.58 -2.18 2.45
CA LEU A 105 23.44 -1.92 1.31
C LEU A 105 23.76 -0.43 1.21
N ASP A 106 25.02 -0.10 0.93
CA ASP A 106 25.43 1.27 0.59
C ASP A 106 24.76 1.69 -0.74
N ASN A 107 24.58 3.01 -0.92
CA ASN A 107 23.85 3.55 -2.09
C ASN A 107 24.40 3.07 -3.45
N ASP A 108 25.72 2.89 -3.53
CA ASP A 108 26.42 2.45 -4.75
C ASP A 108 26.62 0.92 -4.80
N GLU A 109 26.22 0.21 -3.75
CA GLU A 109 26.42 -1.21 -3.63
C GLU A 109 25.32 -2.00 -4.36
N LYS A 110 25.72 -2.86 -5.28
CA LYS A 110 24.79 -3.76 -5.94
C LYS A 110 24.58 -5.01 -5.10
N GLN A 111 23.33 -5.42 -4.99
CA GLN A 111 22.95 -6.68 -4.37
C GLN A 111 23.71 -7.84 -5.05
N SER A 112 24.42 -8.64 -4.26
CA SER A 112 25.12 -9.84 -4.72
C SER A 112 24.20 -11.06 -4.81
N LYS A 113 24.67 -12.14 -5.42
CA LYS A 113 23.93 -13.43 -5.46
C LYS A 113 23.72 -14.06 -4.07
N ASN A 114 24.54 -13.65 -3.09
CA ASN A 114 24.46 -14.13 -1.71
C ASN A 114 23.58 -13.25 -0.84
N ASP A 115 23.04 -12.15 -1.36
CA ASP A 115 22.15 -11.27 -0.62
C ASP A 115 20.68 -11.63 -0.92
N LEU A 116 19.94 -11.94 0.13
CA LEU A 116 18.50 -12.14 0.07
C LEU A 116 17.82 -10.80 0.40
N PHE A 117 17.13 -10.23 -0.57
CA PHE A 117 16.45 -8.95 -0.43
C PHE A 117 15.30 -9.04 0.56
N LEU A 118 15.32 -8.26 1.63
CA LEU A 118 14.30 -8.24 2.66
C LEU A 118 13.27 -7.13 2.41
N PHE A 119 13.70 -5.86 2.42
CA PHE A 119 12.82 -4.69 2.20
C PHE A 119 13.61 -3.47 1.72
N GLU A 120 12.85 -2.47 1.27
CA GLU A 120 13.35 -1.13 0.95
C GLU A 120 12.82 -0.11 1.95
N ASP A 121 13.73 0.73 2.47
CA ASP A 121 13.39 1.88 3.28
C ASP A 121 13.46 3.15 2.41
N TYR A 122 12.30 3.71 2.10
CA TYR A 122 12.18 4.88 1.24
C TYR A 122 12.64 6.14 1.96
N TYR A 123 13.31 7.03 1.23
CA TYR A 123 13.64 8.34 1.76
C TYR A 123 12.40 9.24 1.84
N ILE A 124 12.42 10.12 2.83
CA ILE A 124 11.40 11.13 3.07
C ILE A 124 12.03 12.51 3.24
N ALA A 125 11.31 13.55 2.84
CA ALA A 125 11.61 14.92 3.20
C ALA A 125 10.76 15.32 4.42
N VAL A 126 11.43 15.66 5.52
CA VAL A 126 10.81 16.04 6.79
C VAL A 126 11.01 17.53 7.03
N GLY A 127 9.93 18.24 7.30
CA GLY A 127 9.91 19.66 7.67
C GLY A 127 9.31 19.87 9.06
N ARG A 128 9.45 21.10 9.59
CA ARG A 128 8.81 21.52 10.85
C ARG A 128 7.32 21.70 10.70
N ASP A 129 6.91 22.26 9.56
CA ASP A 129 5.51 22.49 9.23
C ASP A 129 5.09 21.57 8.10
N TYR A 130 3.81 21.23 8.07
CA TYR A 130 3.26 20.47 6.96
C TYR A 130 3.21 21.36 5.72
N GLN A 131 4.14 21.12 4.80
CA GLN A 131 4.16 21.72 3.48
C GLN A 131 4.08 20.59 2.45
N ARG A 132 2.94 20.46 1.84
CA ARG A 132 2.75 19.43 0.84
C ARG A 132 3.56 19.71 -0.41
N LEU A 133 4.39 18.74 -0.80
CA LEU A 133 5.12 18.71 -2.06
C LEU A 133 4.63 17.52 -2.88
N ASN A 134 4.11 17.80 -4.08
CA ASN A 134 3.52 16.77 -4.91
C ASN A 134 4.52 16.18 -5.89
N HIS A 135 5.38 17.04 -6.40
CA HIS A 135 6.42 16.68 -7.36
C HIS A 135 7.73 17.36 -6.99
N ILE A 136 8.85 16.79 -7.41
CA ILE A 136 10.17 17.40 -7.20
C ILE A 136 10.24 18.79 -7.86
N LYS A 137 9.56 19.00 -8.98
CA LYS A 137 9.48 20.33 -9.64
C LYS A 137 8.83 21.43 -8.79
N ASP A 138 8.04 21.03 -7.76
CA ASP A 138 7.38 21.95 -6.85
C ASP A 138 8.32 22.42 -5.74
N MET A 139 9.45 21.72 -5.55
CA MET A 139 10.52 22.11 -4.63
C MET A 139 11.28 23.30 -5.21
N LYS A 140 11.08 24.48 -4.62
CA LYS A 140 11.66 25.73 -5.08
C LYS A 140 12.20 26.54 -3.91
N ASN A 141 13.42 27.07 -4.06
CA ASN A 141 14.07 27.91 -3.06
C ASN A 141 14.15 27.24 -1.67
N LEU A 142 14.45 25.94 -1.64
CA LEU A 142 14.57 25.15 -0.41
C LEU A 142 16.02 24.78 -0.13
N THR A 143 16.38 24.81 1.15
CA THR A 143 17.63 24.29 1.67
C THR A 143 17.39 22.97 2.38
N PHE A 144 18.00 21.90 1.88
CA PHE A 144 17.91 20.57 2.46
C PHE A 144 19.11 20.23 3.32
N GLY A 145 18.85 19.66 4.52
CA GLY A 145 19.85 18.95 5.31
C GLY A 145 19.91 17.48 4.84
N VAL A 146 21.12 16.99 4.59
CA VAL A 146 21.35 15.63 4.08
C VAL A 146 22.54 15.00 4.78
N PHE A 147 22.66 13.66 4.79
CA PHE A 147 23.90 13.02 5.21
C PHE A 147 25.00 13.24 4.17
N ASP A 148 26.25 13.39 4.63
CA ASP A 148 27.43 13.51 3.77
C ASP A 148 27.49 12.36 2.73
N THR A 149 27.18 11.14 3.16
CA THR A 149 27.19 9.93 2.33
C THR A 149 26.11 9.90 1.26
N ASP A 150 25.02 10.63 1.46
CA ASP A 150 23.84 10.60 0.58
C ASP A 150 23.73 11.86 -0.30
N ALA A 151 24.54 12.89 -0.04
CA ALA A 151 24.42 14.20 -0.66
C ALA A 151 24.46 14.17 -2.21
N SER A 152 25.36 13.40 -2.80
CA SER A 152 25.47 13.27 -4.26
C SER A 152 24.25 12.58 -4.88
N THR A 153 23.78 11.50 -4.26
CA THR A 153 22.61 10.76 -4.70
C THR A 153 21.35 11.63 -4.61
N ILE A 154 21.16 12.31 -3.47
CA ILE A 154 19.99 13.18 -3.26
C ILE A 154 19.99 14.34 -4.27
N SER A 155 21.12 15.02 -4.46
CA SER A 155 21.21 16.13 -5.41
C SER A 155 20.91 15.70 -6.86
N TYR A 156 21.30 14.49 -7.24
CA TYR A 156 20.96 13.91 -8.54
C TYR A 156 19.45 13.68 -8.70
N TYR A 157 18.78 13.12 -7.69
CA TYR A 157 17.33 12.89 -7.72
C TYR A 157 16.53 14.19 -7.73
N LEU A 158 17.00 15.23 -7.05
CA LEU A 158 16.33 16.53 -6.95
C LEU A 158 16.65 17.51 -8.08
N LYS A 159 17.36 17.09 -9.12
CA LYS A 159 17.80 17.97 -10.23
C LYS A 159 16.69 18.73 -10.98
N SER A 160 15.44 18.26 -10.89
CA SER A 160 14.27 18.92 -11.47
C SER A 160 13.65 20.01 -10.58
N GLY A 161 14.10 20.14 -9.35
CA GLY A 161 13.74 21.27 -8.49
C GLY A 161 14.46 22.54 -8.89
N THR A 162 13.97 23.69 -8.41
CA THR A 162 14.48 25.00 -8.80
C THR A 162 15.15 25.70 -7.62
N ASN A 163 16.42 26.13 -7.80
CA ASN A 163 17.17 26.88 -6.81
C ASN A 163 17.23 26.14 -5.43
N LEU A 164 17.64 24.88 -5.47
CA LEU A 164 17.82 24.05 -4.28
C LEU A 164 19.26 24.16 -3.76
N SER A 165 19.41 24.18 -2.44
CA SER A 165 20.69 24.12 -1.75
C SER A 165 20.74 22.97 -0.75
N TYR A 166 21.96 22.48 -0.47
CA TYR A 166 22.18 21.32 0.37
C TYR A 166 23.23 21.64 1.44
N LYS A 167 22.96 21.25 2.69
CA LYS A 167 23.91 21.25 3.78
C LYS A 167 24.12 19.83 4.27
N SER A 168 25.37 19.40 4.33
CA SER A 168 25.74 18.04 4.72
C SER A 168 26.02 17.95 6.21
N TYR A 169 25.59 16.83 6.80
CA TYR A 169 25.76 16.53 8.23
C TYR A 169 26.22 15.08 8.40
N LYS A 170 26.88 14.78 9.51
CA LYS A 170 27.42 13.43 9.78
C LYS A 170 26.47 12.55 10.58
N THR A 171 25.64 13.15 11.42
CA THR A 171 24.77 12.44 12.35
C THR A 171 23.32 12.87 12.20
N ILE A 172 22.41 11.98 12.61
CA ILE A 172 20.99 12.26 12.63
C ILE A 172 20.62 13.39 13.60
N ASP A 173 21.35 13.49 14.72
CA ASP A 173 21.10 14.54 15.72
C ASP A 173 21.49 15.92 15.18
N GLU A 174 22.60 16.03 14.43
CA GLU A 174 22.97 17.27 13.73
C GLU A 174 21.91 17.68 12.71
N LEU A 175 21.36 16.72 11.93
CA LEU A 175 20.31 16.99 10.95
C LEU A 175 19.05 17.57 11.61
N TYR A 176 18.56 16.94 12.68
CA TYR A 176 17.36 17.42 13.37
C TYR A 176 17.61 18.73 14.11
N SER A 177 18.80 18.94 14.70
CA SER A 177 19.18 20.24 15.29
C SER A 177 19.18 21.35 14.24
N ALA A 178 19.75 21.09 13.06
CA ALA A 178 19.73 22.07 11.97
C ALA A 178 18.32 22.40 11.48
N LEU A 179 17.40 21.42 11.49
CA LEU A 179 15.99 21.62 11.17
C LEU A 179 15.30 22.49 12.24
N GLU A 180 15.52 22.21 13.52
CA GLU A 180 14.96 22.97 14.65
C GLU A 180 15.48 24.41 14.70
N GLU A 181 16.79 24.60 14.49
CA GLU A 181 17.43 25.91 14.45
C GLU A 181 17.16 26.71 13.17
N LYS A 182 16.34 26.18 12.26
CA LYS A 182 16.00 26.82 10.98
C LYS A 182 17.21 27.05 10.06
N GLN A 183 18.26 26.27 10.23
CA GLN A 183 19.42 26.30 9.35
C GLN A 183 19.12 25.66 7.98
N VAL A 184 18.13 24.75 7.96
CA VAL A 184 17.58 24.10 6.76
C VAL A 184 16.06 24.14 6.81
N ASP A 185 15.42 24.10 5.64
CA ASP A 185 13.96 24.08 5.52
C ASP A 185 13.40 22.69 5.76
N MET A 186 14.08 21.68 5.25
CA MET A 186 13.74 20.26 5.38
C MET A 186 14.99 19.42 5.49
N ILE A 187 14.84 18.20 6.04
CA ILE A 187 15.90 17.18 6.02
C ILE A 187 15.43 16.00 5.17
N ILE A 188 16.37 15.29 4.54
CA ILE A 188 16.08 14.10 3.74
C ILE A 188 16.76 12.90 4.37
N VAL A 189 15.97 11.94 4.81
CA VAL A 189 16.42 10.75 5.56
C VAL A 189 15.61 9.51 5.16
N PRO A 190 16.15 8.29 5.34
CA PRO A 190 15.36 7.07 5.27
C PRO A 190 14.26 7.05 6.34
N ASN A 191 13.05 6.63 5.96
CA ASN A 191 11.86 6.75 6.79
C ASN A 191 11.92 5.86 8.04
N ILE A 192 12.00 4.55 7.85
CA ILE A 192 11.94 3.59 8.97
C ILE A 192 13.21 3.63 9.81
N MET A 193 14.37 3.80 9.18
CA MET A 193 15.67 3.87 9.87
C MET A 193 15.70 4.93 10.98
N TYR A 194 15.00 6.04 10.79
CA TYR A 194 14.94 7.15 11.73
C TYR A 194 13.53 7.48 12.22
N LEU A 195 12.63 6.50 12.12
CA LEU A 195 11.21 6.67 12.48
C LEU A 195 11.03 7.20 13.91
N ASN A 196 11.86 6.75 14.86
CA ASN A 196 11.85 7.22 16.24
C ASN A 196 12.07 8.74 16.38
N LYS A 197 12.90 9.34 15.52
CA LYS A 197 13.12 10.79 15.50
C LYS A 197 11.97 11.52 14.84
N THR A 198 11.48 11.00 13.70
CA THR A 198 10.44 11.63 12.90
C THR A 198 9.09 11.70 13.64
N ILE A 199 8.72 10.64 14.37
CA ILE A 199 7.40 10.55 15.03
C ILE A 199 7.41 10.87 16.52
N SER A 200 8.57 10.96 17.15
CA SER A 200 8.68 11.30 18.58
C SER A 200 8.29 12.75 18.89
N ASN A 201 8.25 13.59 17.87
CA ASN A 201 7.96 15.01 17.99
C ASN A 201 6.82 15.38 17.02
N ASN A 202 5.67 15.79 17.57
CA ASN A 202 4.52 16.25 16.79
C ASN A 202 4.80 17.54 15.97
N ASN A 203 6.00 18.11 16.11
CA ASN A 203 6.42 19.31 15.37
C ASN A 203 7.02 19.00 14.00
N TYR A 204 7.14 17.71 13.64
CA TYR A 204 7.67 17.31 12.34
C TYR A 204 6.58 16.74 11.46
N SER A 205 6.69 17.05 10.18
CA SER A 205 5.77 16.56 9.14
C SER A 205 6.54 15.96 7.98
N ILE A 206 6.06 14.84 7.45
CA ILE A 206 6.59 14.26 6.22
C ILE A 206 5.95 15.00 5.05
N ASN A 207 6.75 15.78 4.34
CA ASN A 207 6.30 16.66 3.27
C ASN A 207 6.42 16.03 1.88
N TYR A 208 7.31 15.02 1.73
CA TYR A 208 7.48 14.29 0.48
C TYR A 208 8.01 12.87 0.72
N TYR A 209 7.56 11.91 -0.10
CA TYR A 209 8.07 10.55 -0.17
C TYR A 209 8.79 10.31 -1.50
N PHE A 210 10.03 9.85 -1.44
CA PHE A 210 10.80 9.48 -2.62
C PHE A 210 10.53 8.02 -2.99
N THR A 211 9.88 7.79 -4.13
CA THR A 211 9.53 6.44 -4.58
C THR A 211 10.69 5.69 -5.24
N GLU A 212 11.73 6.42 -5.66
CA GLU A 212 12.86 5.86 -6.41
C GLU A 212 14.17 5.87 -5.60
N MET A 213 14.18 6.49 -4.41
CA MET A 213 15.34 6.59 -3.56
C MET A 213 15.13 5.77 -2.30
N THR A 214 15.89 4.69 -2.16
CA THR A 214 15.71 3.71 -1.08
C THR A 214 17.04 3.24 -0.50
N LYS A 215 17.03 2.85 0.78
CA LYS A 215 18.05 1.97 1.38
C LYS A 215 17.54 0.54 1.32
N LYS A 216 18.37 -0.38 0.84
CA LYS A 216 18.01 -1.80 0.76
C LYS A 216 18.56 -2.56 1.95
N VAL A 217 17.71 -3.33 2.61
CA VAL A 217 18.13 -4.25 3.67
C VAL A 217 18.07 -5.67 3.16
N VAL A 218 19.14 -6.41 3.40
CA VAL A 218 19.34 -7.76 2.90
C VAL A 218 19.80 -8.69 4.03
N LEU A 219 19.54 -10.00 3.86
CA LEU A 219 20.22 -11.05 4.60
C LEU A 219 21.35 -11.59 3.71
N THR A 220 22.59 -11.31 4.07
CA THR A 220 23.79 -11.84 3.42
C THR A 220 24.06 -13.24 3.96
N LEU A 221 24.23 -14.18 3.04
CA LEU A 221 24.50 -15.57 3.34
C LEU A 221 25.99 -15.80 3.65
N SER A 222 26.28 -16.86 4.41
CA SER A 222 27.64 -17.28 4.79
C SER A 222 28.41 -17.95 3.65
N ASP A 223 29.62 -18.44 3.94
CA ASP A 223 30.40 -19.24 2.99
C ASP A 223 29.98 -20.72 2.97
N ASN A 224 29.08 -21.15 3.85
CA ASN A 224 28.59 -22.53 3.91
C ASN A 224 27.42 -22.75 2.94
N GLU A 225 27.69 -23.41 1.81
CA GLU A 225 26.71 -23.60 0.73
C GLU A 225 25.48 -24.42 1.16
N GLU A 226 25.64 -25.45 2.01
CA GLU A 226 24.52 -26.29 2.45
C GLU A 226 23.60 -25.51 3.40
N LEU A 227 24.17 -24.77 4.33
CA LEU A 227 23.44 -23.83 5.19
C LEU A 227 22.67 -22.80 4.34
N ASN A 228 23.34 -22.23 3.34
CA ASN A 228 22.77 -21.20 2.46
C ASN A 228 21.55 -21.71 1.69
N LYS A 229 21.55 -22.98 1.23
CA LYS A 229 20.38 -23.60 0.57
C LYS A 229 19.19 -23.68 1.53
N ILE A 230 19.42 -24.08 2.78
CA ILE A 230 18.41 -24.21 3.81
C ILE A 230 17.85 -22.83 4.17
N VAL A 231 18.72 -21.88 4.48
CA VAL A 231 18.35 -20.49 4.83
C VAL A 231 17.55 -19.85 3.69
N ARG A 232 17.98 -19.99 2.44
CA ARG A 232 17.28 -19.43 1.27
C ARG A 232 15.87 -19.99 1.11
N LYS A 233 15.69 -21.29 1.26
CA LYS A 233 14.37 -21.94 1.20
C LYS A 233 13.46 -21.46 2.32
N TYR A 234 13.99 -21.45 3.54
CA TYR A 234 13.25 -20.98 4.70
C TYR A 234 12.85 -19.50 4.56
N TYR A 235 13.81 -18.65 4.15
CA TYR A 235 13.59 -17.24 3.93
C TYR A 235 12.45 -16.97 2.94
N ASN A 236 12.46 -17.63 1.78
CA ASN A 236 11.41 -17.44 0.77
C ASN A 236 10.03 -17.81 1.33
N LYS A 237 9.92 -18.96 2.01
CA LYS A 237 8.68 -19.38 2.66
C LYS A 237 8.22 -18.40 3.72
N TRP A 238 9.12 -17.98 4.60
CA TRP A 238 8.81 -17.06 5.69
C TRP A 238 8.39 -15.69 5.15
N LYS A 239 9.08 -15.20 4.13
CA LYS A 239 8.75 -13.93 3.47
C LYS A 239 7.34 -13.93 2.88
N GLU A 240 6.94 -15.03 2.24
CA GLU A 240 5.60 -15.17 1.65
C GLU A 240 4.50 -15.35 2.70
N THR A 241 4.78 -16.04 3.80
CA THR A 241 3.73 -16.51 4.73
C THR A 241 3.65 -15.74 6.04
N LYS A 242 4.77 -15.18 6.54
CA LYS A 242 4.85 -14.58 7.88
C LYS A 242 5.29 -13.12 7.91
N PHE A 243 6.15 -12.71 6.97
CA PHE A 243 6.81 -11.40 7.02
C PHE A 243 5.86 -10.22 7.23
N ILE A 244 4.79 -10.12 6.43
CA ILE A 244 3.84 -8.99 6.50
C ILE A 244 3.15 -8.95 7.87
N LYS A 245 2.75 -10.10 8.39
CA LYS A 245 2.10 -10.20 9.70
C LYS A 245 3.03 -9.78 10.83
N GLU A 246 4.27 -10.26 10.83
CA GLU A 246 5.27 -9.87 11.83
C GLU A 246 5.61 -8.37 11.72
N TYR A 247 5.75 -7.85 10.50
CA TYR A 247 5.97 -6.43 10.28
C TYR A 247 4.83 -5.57 10.81
N ASP A 248 3.59 -5.91 10.51
CA ASP A 248 2.42 -5.14 10.96
C ASP A 248 2.31 -5.17 12.50
N LYS A 249 2.55 -6.33 13.13
CA LYS A 249 2.57 -6.49 14.59
C LYS A 249 3.66 -5.64 15.25
N GLU A 250 4.90 -5.75 14.79
CA GLU A 250 6.04 -5.01 15.37
C GLU A 250 5.87 -3.50 15.15
N TYR A 251 5.29 -3.09 14.03
CA TYR A 251 5.01 -1.69 13.75
C TYR A 251 3.91 -1.13 14.67
N PHE A 252 2.87 -1.91 14.95
CA PHE A 252 1.82 -1.51 15.89
C PHE A 252 2.33 -1.44 17.32
N ASP A 253 3.10 -2.42 17.76
CA ASP A 253 3.74 -2.39 19.10
C ASP A 253 4.70 -1.20 19.23
N TYR A 254 5.39 -0.84 18.16
CA TYR A 254 6.21 0.36 18.11
C TYR A 254 5.35 1.65 18.25
N TYR A 255 4.23 1.75 17.49
CA TYR A 255 3.27 2.86 17.62
C TYR A 255 2.75 3.00 19.05
N LEU A 256 2.32 1.91 19.66
CA LEU A 256 1.81 1.91 21.04
C LEU A 256 2.85 2.39 22.05
N THR A 257 4.08 1.96 21.89
CA THR A 257 5.21 2.32 22.76
C THR A 257 5.56 3.80 22.63
N GLN A 258 5.69 4.31 21.40
CA GLN A 258 6.03 5.70 21.14
C GLN A 258 4.94 6.66 21.64
N ASN A 259 3.66 6.29 21.50
CA ASN A 259 2.53 7.09 21.98
C ASN A 259 2.17 6.82 23.46
N LYS A 260 2.96 6.00 24.17
CA LYS A 260 2.77 5.67 25.59
C LYS A 260 1.33 5.19 25.90
N LEU A 261 0.74 4.42 24.96
CA LEU A 261 -0.60 3.90 25.13
C LEU A 261 -0.60 2.79 26.19
N THR A 262 -1.47 2.94 27.19
CA THR A 262 -1.64 1.92 28.23
C THR A 262 -2.35 0.68 27.67
N SER A 263 -2.17 -0.47 28.32
CA SER A 263 -2.86 -1.72 27.93
C SER A 263 -4.39 -1.56 27.87
N LYS A 264 -4.96 -0.72 28.76
CA LYS A 264 -6.39 -0.41 28.73
C LYS A 264 -6.80 0.35 27.47
N LYS A 265 -6.08 1.41 27.12
CA LYS A 265 -6.34 2.19 25.89
C LYS A 265 -6.16 1.35 24.62
N LYS A 266 -5.15 0.47 24.60
CA LYS A 266 -4.98 -0.51 23.53
C LYS A 266 -6.21 -1.42 23.42
N ALA A 267 -6.65 -2.01 24.53
CA ALA A 267 -7.81 -2.89 24.56
C ALA A 267 -9.09 -2.17 24.11
N ASP A 268 -9.33 -0.96 24.60
CA ASP A 268 -10.47 -0.14 24.22
C ASP A 268 -10.48 0.19 22.70
N LEU A 269 -9.30 0.49 22.14
CA LEU A 269 -9.12 0.78 20.72
C LEU A 269 -9.40 -0.45 19.82
N VAL A 270 -8.88 -1.63 20.19
CA VAL A 270 -8.95 -2.84 19.36
C VAL A 270 -10.26 -3.59 19.52
N SER A 271 -10.92 -3.48 20.69
CA SER A 271 -12.19 -4.20 20.95
C SER A 271 -13.42 -3.57 20.28
N LYS A 272 -13.28 -2.34 19.78
CA LYS A 272 -14.38 -1.60 19.13
C LYS A 272 -14.44 -1.93 17.66
N VAL A 273 -15.65 -2.22 17.15
CA VAL A 273 -15.93 -2.32 15.71
C VAL A 273 -16.27 -0.94 15.16
N TYR A 274 -15.47 -0.44 14.23
CA TYR A 274 -15.65 0.88 13.62
C TYR A 274 -16.51 0.81 12.37
N THR A 275 -17.57 1.61 12.32
CA THR A 275 -18.46 1.66 11.15
C THR A 275 -17.92 2.65 10.12
N TYR A 276 -17.53 2.12 8.95
CA TYR A 276 -17.14 2.91 7.80
C TYR A 276 -18.31 3.08 6.83
N GLY A 277 -18.69 4.34 6.57
CA GLY A 277 -19.79 4.66 5.64
C GLY A 277 -19.28 5.13 4.29
N TYR A 278 -19.89 4.67 3.18
CA TYR A 278 -19.47 5.03 1.83
C TYR A 278 -20.59 4.93 0.79
N VAL A 279 -20.41 5.66 -0.31
CA VAL A 279 -21.11 5.46 -1.60
C VAL A 279 -20.08 4.94 -2.59
N GLU A 280 -20.43 3.92 -3.38
CA GLU A 280 -19.47 3.38 -4.36
C GLU A 280 -18.96 4.45 -5.32
N ASN A 281 -17.66 4.63 -5.32
CA ASN A 281 -16.93 5.61 -6.13
C ASN A 281 -15.62 5.01 -6.66
N VAL A 282 -15.68 4.31 -7.77
CA VAL A 282 -14.49 3.67 -8.38
C VAL A 282 -13.62 4.75 -9.05
N PRO A 283 -12.30 4.80 -8.81
CA PRO A 283 -11.44 3.75 -8.24
C PRO A 283 -11.18 3.84 -6.73
N TYR A 284 -11.86 4.69 -5.99
CA TYR A 284 -11.60 4.91 -4.57
C TYR A 284 -12.26 3.88 -3.67
N GLU A 285 -13.55 3.61 -3.89
CA GLU A 285 -14.38 2.79 -3.03
C GLU A 285 -15.28 1.88 -3.85
N LYS A 286 -15.14 0.57 -3.66
CA LYS A 286 -15.99 -0.45 -4.27
C LYS A 286 -16.17 -1.62 -3.32
N LYS A 287 -17.41 -2.14 -3.22
CA LYS A 287 -17.66 -3.36 -2.45
C LYS A 287 -17.12 -4.59 -3.16
N VAL A 288 -16.21 -5.32 -2.50
CA VAL A 288 -15.65 -6.58 -2.99
C VAL A 288 -15.57 -7.54 -1.81
N ASN A 289 -16.19 -8.73 -1.92
CA ASN A 289 -16.13 -9.79 -0.90
C ASN A 289 -16.42 -9.31 0.55
N GLY A 290 -17.40 -8.41 0.70
CA GLY A 290 -17.81 -7.89 2.00
C GLY A 290 -16.96 -6.74 2.55
N ARG A 291 -15.86 -6.36 1.87
CA ARG A 291 -14.97 -5.24 2.22
C ARG A 291 -15.07 -4.10 1.20
N VAL A 292 -14.44 -3.00 1.50
CA VAL A 292 -14.23 -1.90 0.56
C VAL A 292 -12.86 -2.11 -0.08
N ALA A 293 -12.83 -2.23 -1.40
CA ALA A 293 -11.62 -2.26 -2.23
C ALA A 293 -11.43 -0.91 -2.95
N GLY A 294 -10.26 -0.67 -3.50
CA GLY A 294 -9.87 0.58 -4.15
C GLY A 294 -8.93 1.39 -3.29
N ILE A 295 -8.62 2.62 -3.70
CA ILE A 295 -7.59 3.45 -3.05
C ILE A 295 -7.92 3.72 -1.58
N ALA A 296 -9.14 4.14 -1.26
CA ALA A 296 -9.56 4.34 0.13
C ALA A 296 -9.68 3.01 0.88
N GLY A 297 -10.12 1.95 0.18
CA GLY A 297 -10.19 0.59 0.75
C GLY A 297 -8.85 0.05 1.21
N GLU A 298 -7.77 0.35 0.50
CA GLU A 298 -6.42 -0.09 0.88
C GLU A 298 -5.95 0.55 2.19
N TYR A 299 -6.27 1.83 2.43
CA TYR A 299 -6.00 2.46 3.73
C TYR A 299 -6.72 1.74 4.87
N LEU A 300 -8.00 1.39 4.66
CA LEU A 300 -8.80 0.68 5.67
C LEU A 300 -8.26 -0.72 5.94
N ASP A 301 -7.92 -1.46 4.89
CA ASP A 301 -7.35 -2.80 5.00
C ASP A 301 -5.99 -2.76 5.70
N ARG A 302 -5.16 -1.77 5.39
CA ARG A 302 -3.87 -1.57 6.04
C ARG A 302 -4.03 -1.21 7.52
N ILE A 303 -4.95 -0.31 7.87
CA ILE A 303 -5.24 0.03 9.28
C ILE A 303 -5.72 -1.21 10.03
N ALA A 304 -6.65 -1.98 9.45
CA ALA A 304 -7.18 -3.19 10.06
C ALA A 304 -6.09 -4.24 10.32
N ARG A 305 -5.26 -4.55 9.31
CA ARG A 305 -4.15 -5.52 9.45
C ARG A 305 -3.10 -5.08 10.45
N PHE A 306 -2.77 -3.78 10.42
CA PHE A 306 -1.75 -3.18 11.28
C PHE A 306 -2.14 -3.21 12.76
N SER A 307 -3.41 -2.96 13.09
CA SER A 307 -3.87 -2.70 14.46
C SER A 307 -4.84 -3.73 15.02
N ASP A 308 -5.19 -4.76 14.26
CA ASP A 308 -6.26 -5.72 14.57
C ASP A 308 -7.64 -5.06 14.80
N ILE A 309 -7.84 -3.83 14.30
CA ILE A 309 -9.14 -3.14 14.34
C ILE A 309 -10.08 -3.76 13.32
N GLU A 310 -11.33 -3.95 13.73
CA GLU A 310 -12.39 -4.44 12.86
C GLU A 310 -13.22 -3.29 12.28
N PHE A 311 -13.43 -3.30 10.95
CA PHE A 311 -14.34 -2.38 10.27
C PHE A 311 -15.64 -3.07 9.87
N LYS A 312 -16.76 -2.41 10.17
CA LYS A 312 -18.07 -2.71 9.59
C LYS A 312 -18.35 -1.75 8.43
N TYR A 313 -18.44 -2.27 7.22
CA TYR A 313 -18.65 -1.46 6.01
C TYR A 313 -20.14 -1.25 5.75
N LYS A 314 -20.60 0.01 5.77
CA LYS A 314 -21.99 0.40 5.52
C LYS A 314 -22.10 1.16 4.19
N LYS A 315 -22.61 0.48 3.17
CA LYS A 315 -22.86 1.08 1.86
C LYS A 315 -24.18 1.87 1.87
N TYR A 316 -24.15 3.06 1.32
CA TYR A 316 -25.31 3.88 1.02
C TYR A 316 -25.56 3.94 -0.48
N ASN A 317 -26.82 4.08 -0.89
CA ASN A 317 -27.20 4.05 -2.31
C ASN A 317 -27.08 5.43 -2.98
N SER A 318 -27.03 6.50 -2.17
CA SER A 318 -26.89 7.86 -2.66
C SER A 318 -26.06 8.72 -1.71
N LEU A 319 -25.56 9.83 -2.24
CA LEU A 319 -24.83 10.83 -1.47
C LEU A 319 -25.72 11.46 -0.37
N GLU A 320 -27.01 11.64 -0.64
CA GLU A 320 -27.97 12.19 0.32
C GLU A 320 -28.20 11.25 1.51
N GLU A 321 -28.24 9.93 1.28
CA GLU A 321 -28.29 8.96 2.37
C GLU A 321 -27.02 9.01 3.23
N LEU A 322 -25.84 9.11 2.60
CA LEU A 322 -24.57 9.26 3.32
C LEU A 322 -24.53 10.55 4.13
N LYS A 323 -24.94 11.70 3.56
CA LYS A 323 -25.03 12.98 4.28
C LYS A 323 -25.95 12.88 5.51
N THR A 324 -27.08 12.20 5.38
CA THR A 324 -28.01 11.97 6.48
C THR A 324 -27.38 11.13 7.58
N ALA A 325 -26.67 10.06 7.23
CA ALA A 325 -25.98 9.21 8.19
C ALA A 325 -24.84 9.95 8.93
N ILE A 326 -24.09 10.82 8.23
CA ILE A 326 -23.07 11.70 8.82
C ILE A 326 -23.71 12.65 9.83
N LYS A 327 -24.79 13.33 9.44
CA LYS A 327 -25.53 14.25 10.32
C LYS A 327 -26.06 13.55 11.57
N ASN A 328 -26.56 12.33 11.41
CA ASN A 328 -27.09 11.51 12.51
C ASN A 328 -26.00 10.79 13.33
N LYS A 329 -24.71 10.95 12.99
CA LYS A 329 -23.57 10.29 13.66
C LYS A 329 -23.64 8.76 13.64
N GLU A 330 -24.21 8.17 12.57
CA GLU A 330 -24.42 6.72 12.45
C GLU A 330 -23.14 5.95 12.07
N ILE A 331 -22.10 6.65 11.61
CA ILE A 331 -20.83 6.09 11.16
C ILE A 331 -19.68 6.67 11.96
N ASP A 332 -18.57 5.96 12.06
CA ASP A 332 -17.38 6.41 12.79
C ASP A 332 -16.34 7.05 11.87
N MET A 333 -16.34 6.68 10.58
CA MET A 333 -15.38 7.16 9.61
C MET A 333 -15.96 7.12 8.18
N TYR A 334 -15.53 8.06 7.33
CA TYR A 334 -15.77 8.04 5.87
C TYR A 334 -14.63 8.73 5.12
N PHE A 335 -14.52 8.45 3.82
CA PHE A 335 -13.59 9.12 2.92
C PHE A 335 -14.28 10.31 2.27
N ASP A 336 -13.74 11.50 2.46
CA ASP A 336 -14.34 12.72 1.96
C ASP A 336 -13.88 13.07 0.54
N TYR A 337 -14.38 12.30 -0.41
CA TYR A 337 -14.23 12.58 -1.84
C TYR A 337 -15.12 13.75 -2.29
N TYR A 338 -16.26 13.92 -1.64
CA TYR A 338 -17.32 14.83 -2.09
C TYR A 338 -17.31 16.20 -1.40
N GLY A 339 -16.47 16.42 -0.41
CA GLY A 339 -16.45 17.66 0.38
C GLY A 339 -17.62 17.76 1.37
N LEU A 340 -17.91 16.64 2.06
CA LEU A 340 -19.00 16.54 3.04
C LEU A 340 -18.53 17.00 4.41
N ASP A 341 -18.41 18.30 4.58
CA ASP A 341 -17.99 18.86 5.87
C ASP A 341 -19.04 18.66 6.97
N SER A 342 -18.57 18.42 8.21
CA SER A 342 -19.42 18.22 9.36
C SER A 342 -18.68 18.48 10.66
N ASP A 343 -19.24 19.34 11.53
CA ASP A 343 -18.71 19.67 12.87
C ASP A 343 -18.56 18.46 13.80
N ASN A 344 -19.22 17.35 13.47
CA ASN A 344 -19.16 16.12 14.27
C ASN A 344 -17.98 15.20 13.92
N TYR A 345 -17.24 15.52 12.86
CA TYR A 345 -16.13 14.75 12.37
C TYR A 345 -14.89 15.64 12.23
N LYS A 346 -13.75 15.05 12.47
CA LYS A 346 -12.45 15.69 12.38
C LYS A 346 -11.72 15.18 11.15
N ALA A 347 -11.25 16.09 10.31
CA ALA A 347 -10.46 15.75 9.14
C ALA A 347 -9.10 15.20 9.56
N THR A 348 -8.68 14.11 8.94
CA THR A 348 -7.31 13.59 9.06
C THR A 348 -6.32 14.47 8.30
N LEU A 349 -5.04 14.14 8.39
CA LEU A 349 -4.06 14.60 7.43
C LEU A 349 -4.50 14.21 6.01
N SER A 350 -3.99 14.93 5.04
CA SER A 350 -4.26 14.61 3.64
C SER A 350 -3.79 13.19 3.30
N THR A 351 -4.67 12.40 2.71
CA THR A 351 -4.30 11.07 2.22
C THR A 351 -3.44 11.16 0.97
N PHE A 352 -3.77 12.06 0.05
CA PHE A 352 -3.03 12.26 -1.21
C PHE A 352 -3.47 13.54 -1.92
N VAL A 353 -2.62 13.98 -2.84
CA VAL A 353 -2.97 15.02 -3.83
C VAL A 353 -3.63 14.34 -5.00
N GLU A 354 -4.65 14.97 -5.51
CA GLU A 354 -5.27 14.52 -6.74
C GLU A 354 -4.93 15.45 -7.90
N ASP A 355 -4.38 14.83 -8.94
CA ASP A 355 -4.31 15.49 -10.23
C ASP A 355 -5.70 15.45 -10.87
N TYR A 356 -6.11 16.53 -11.48
CA TYR A 356 -7.29 16.61 -12.32
C TYR A 356 -6.91 16.75 -13.79
N VAL A 357 -7.83 16.36 -14.66
CA VAL A 357 -7.68 16.50 -16.11
C VAL A 357 -8.84 17.31 -16.69
N ILE A 358 -8.52 18.18 -17.63
CA ILE A 358 -9.50 18.88 -18.47
C ILE A 358 -9.53 18.15 -19.79
N LEU A 359 -10.69 17.62 -20.13
CA LEU A 359 -10.94 16.80 -21.30
C LEU A 359 -11.75 17.57 -22.32
N GLY A 360 -11.44 17.39 -23.60
CA GLY A 360 -12.24 17.85 -24.73
C GLY A 360 -12.36 16.76 -25.77
N LYS A 361 -13.36 16.87 -26.66
CA LYS A 361 -13.44 16.00 -27.82
C LYS A 361 -12.46 16.50 -28.89
N GLU A 362 -11.84 15.58 -29.60
CA GLU A 362 -10.83 15.88 -30.63
C GLU A 362 -11.34 16.85 -31.72
N LYS A 363 -12.66 16.87 -31.94
CA LYS A 363 -13.31 17.72 -32.93
C LYS A 363 -13.62 19.15 -32.49
N ASP A 364 -13.50 19.44 -31.18
CA ASP A 364 -14.03 20.69 -30.62
C ASP A 364 -13.00 21.86 -30.63
N ASN A 365 -11.80 21.66 -31.16
CA ASN A 365 -10.72 22.69 -31.32
C ASN A 365 -10.49 23.58 -30.09
N HIS A 366 -10.71 23.07 -28.88
CA HIS A 366 -10.43 23.82 -27.66
C HIS A 366 -8.92 23.91 -27.42
N ILE A 367 -8.41 25.12 -27.28
CA ILE A 367 -7.04 25.35 -26.82
C ILE A 367 -7.11 25.67 -25.33
N ILE A 368 -6.56 24.76 -24.51
CA ILE A 368 -6.43 24.89 -23.06
C ILE A 368 -4.95 24.73 -22.72
N ASN A 369 -4.28 25.86 -22.51
CA ASN A 369 -2.84 25.90 -22.20
C ASN A 369 -2.54 26.30 -20.75
N SER A 370 -3.55 26.73 -20.01
CA SER A 370 -3.50 26.99 -18.58
C SER A 370 -4.87 26.75 -17.97
N PHE A 371 -4.93 26.73 -16.65
CA PHE A 371 -6.20 26.59 -15.94
C PHE A 371 -7.16 27.76 -16.20
N GLU A 372 -6.62 28.99 -16.30
CA GLU A 372 -7.41 30.18 -16.59
C GLU A 372 -8.10 30.14 -17.96
N SER A 373 -7.65 29.28 -18.87
CA SER A 373 -8.25 29.12 -20.21
C SER A 373 -9.70 28.59 -20.16
N ILE A 374 -10.19 28.11 -19.00
CA ILE A 374 -11.59 27.68 -18.82
C ILE A 374 -12.53 28.83 -18.44
N ARG A 375 -12.02 30.04 -18.21
CA ARG A 375 -12.85 31.18 -17.79
C ARG A 375 -14.01 31.38 -18.77
N SER A 376 -15.22 31.50 -18.19
CA SER A 376 -16.48 31.67 -18.93
C SER A 376 -16.81 30.56 -19.95
N LYS A 377 -16.10 29.40 -19.89
CA LYS A 377 -16.45 28.23 -20.70
C LYS A 377 -17.43 27.34 -19.92
N ASP A 378 -18.23 26.59 -20.67
CA ASP A 378 -19.10 25.57 -20.09
C ASP A 378 -18.27 24.33 -19.74
N VAL A 379 -18.33 23.94 -18.46
CA VAL A 379 -17.59 22.82 -17.88
C VAL A 379 -18.55 21.84 -17.23
N SER A 380 -18.42 20.59 -17.57
CA SER A 380 -19.18 19.48 -16.99
C SER A 380 -18.32 18.68 -16.01
N MET A 381 -18.84 18.39 -14.82
CA MET A 381 -18.11 17.64 -13.80
C MET A 381 -19.05 16.81 -12.92
N LEU A 382 -18.50 15.86 -12.18
CA LEU A 382 -19.24 15.15 -11.16
C LEU A 382 -19.62 16.07 -9.99
N ASP A 383 -20.67 15.71 -9.28
CA ASP A 383 -21.08 16.39 -8.04
C ASP A 383 -20.05 16.08 -6.93
N ASN A 384 -18.99 16.87 -6.93
CA ASN A 384 -17.86 16.82 -6.01
C ASN A 384 -17.56 18.25 -5.56
N ASP A 385 -17.92 18.59 -4.34
CA ASP A 385 -17.81 19.96 -3.84
C ASP A 385 -16.35 20.42 -3.69
N LEU A 386 -15.40 19.52 -3.43
CA LEU A 386 -13.98 19.87 -3.37
C LEU A 386 -13.46 20.31 -4.74
N LEU A 387 -13.68 19.50 -5.77
CA LEU A 387 -13.27 19.83 -7.13
C LEU A 387 -14.08 21.02 -7.68
N TYR A 388 -15.38 21.09 -7.36
CA TYR A 388 -16.21 22.23 -7.72
C TYR A 388 -15.67 23.54 -7.15
N ASN A 389 -15.40 23.59 -5.85
CA ASN A 389 -14.89 24.78 -5.19
C ASN A 389 -13.53 25.21 -5.78
N TYR A 390 -12.65 24.24 -6.07
CA TYR A 390 -11.38 24.52 -6.70
C TYR A 390 -11.57 25.15 -8.09
N VAL A 391 -12.40 24.55 -8.95
CA VAL A 391 -12.67 25.03 -10.30
C VAL A 391 -13.40 26.37 -10.28
N ASN A 392 -14.39 26.53 -9.42
CA ASN A 392 -15.17 27.78 -9.31
C ASN A 392 -14.31 28.96 -8.83
N ASN A 393 -13.48 28.74 -7.83
CA ASN A 393 -12.67 29.82 -7.24
C ASN A 393 -11.51 30.25 -8.14
N ASN A 394 -10.92 29.30 -8.86
CA ASN A 394 -9.73 29.57 -9.66
C ASN A 394 -10.04 29.76 -11.15
N GLY A 395 -10.98 29.02 -11.73
CA GLY A 395 -11.27 28.99 -13.16
C GLY A 395 -12.38 29.94 -13.61
N LYS A 396 -13.31 30.29 -12.72
CA LYS A 396 -14.50 31.12 -13.04
C LYS A 396 -15.26 30.62 -14.28
N ALA A 397 -15.45 29.30 -14.36
CA ALA A 397 -16.18 28.61 -15.43
C ALA A 397 -17.68 28.54 -15.15
N ASN A 398 -18.49 28.28 -16.17
CA ASN A 398 -19.90 27.93 -16.03
C ASN A 398 -20.00 26.42 -15.75
N ILE A 399 -20.29 26.01 -14.51
CA ILE A 399 -20.15 24.61 -14.10
C ILE A 399 -21.51 23.89 -14.09
N HIS A 400 -21.56 22.76 -14.79
CA HIS A 400 -22.69 21.82 -14.80
C HIS A 400 -22.31 20.55 -14.02
N LYS A 401 -22.96 20.31 -12.85
CA LYS A 401 -22.72 19.15 -12.02
C LYS A 401 -23.65 17.99 -12.37
N TYR A 402 -23.11 16.76 -12.35
CA TYR A 402 -23.84 15.52 -12.62
C TYR A 402 -23.65 14.51 -11.48
N LYS A 403 -24.73 13.79 -11.13
CA LYS A 403 -24.71 12.83 -10.02
C LYS A 403 -24.00 11.51 -10.33
N SER A 404 -23.79 11.19 -11.59
CA SER A 404 -23.11 9.96 -11.99
C SER A 404 -22.24 10.15 -13.22
N LEU A 405 -21.20 9.33 -13.34
CA LEU A 405 -20.31 9.32 -14.50
C LEU A 405 -21.06 9.01 -15.82
N ASN A 406 -22.07 8.16 -15.76
CA ASN A 406 -22.88 7.85 -16.94
C ASN A 406 -23.69 9.07 -17.42
N GLU A 407 -24.23 9.81 -16.48
CA GLU A 407 -24.98 11.04 -16.78
C GLU A 407 -24.04 12.11 -17.32
N LEU A 408 -22.88 12.33 -16.69
CA LEU A 408 -21.84 13.27 -17.11
C LEU A 408 -21.45 13.00 -18.59
N VAL A 409 -21.00 11.79 -18.91
CA VAL A 409 -20.51 11.46 -20.25
C VAL A 409 -21.63 11.53 -21.32
N LYS A 410 -22.88 11.24 -20.92
CA LYS A 410 -24.04 11.31 -21.84
C LYS A 410 -24.46 12.76 -22.14
N LYS A 411 -24.40 13.64 -21.14
CA LYS A 411 -24.93 15.02 -21.24
C LYS A 411 -23.87 16.09 -21.51
N ALA A 412 -22.59 15.76 -21.38
CA ALA A 412 -21.48 16.69 -21.61
C ALA A 412 -21.19 16.93 -23.11
N ASP A 413 -22.24 17.13 -23.92
CA ASP A 413 -22.07 17.49 -25.33
C ASP A 413 -21.67 18.94 -25.45
N ASN A 414 -20.58 19.21 -26.21
CA ASN A 414 -20.01 20.53 -26.47
C ASN A 414 -19.50 21.28 -25.23
N THR A 415 -19.23 20.59 -24.12
CA THR A 415 -18.63 21.15 -22.92
C THR A 415 -17.27 20.50 -22.64
N LEU A 416 -16.39 21.21 -21.93
CA LEU A 416 -15.21 20.60 -21.35
C LEU A 416 -15.61 19.69 -20.18
N ILE A 417 -14.92 18.58 -20.00
CA ILE A 417 -15.10 17.74 -18.82
C ILE A 417 -13.91 17.91 -17.89
N ILE A 418 -14.17 18.15 -16.60
CA ILE A 418 -13.13 18.14 -15.56
C ILE A 418 -13.42 16.98 -14.62
N VAL A 419 -12.44 16.08 -14.49
CA VAL A 419 -12.50 14.93 -13.57
C VAL A 419 -11.14 14.67 -12.96
N ASP A 420 -11.10 13.93 -11.84
CA ASP A 420 -9.84 13.46 -11.29
C ASP A 420 -9.13 12.48 -12.24
N ARG A 421 -7.80 12.47 -12.16
CA ARG A 421 -6.95 11.68 -13.06
C ARG A 421 -7.12 10.18 -12.86
N ASN A 422 -7.35 9.70 -11.64
CA ASN A 422 -7.53 8.28 -11.39
C ASN A 422 -8.84 7.78 -12.01
N LEU A 423 -9.90 8.57 -11.92
CA LEU A 423 -11.17 8.29 -12.60
C LEU A 423 -11.00 8.26 -14.12
N TYR A 424 -10.31 9.26 -14.69
CA TYR A 424 -9.99 9.29 -16.12
C TYR A 424 -9.21 8.04 -16.53
N ASN A 425 -8.11 7.73 -15.85
CA ASN A 425 -7.26 6.58 -16.17
C ASN A 425 -8.04 5.26 -16.12
N LYS A 426 -8.96 5.12 -15.16
CA LYS A 426 -9.80 3.93 -15.04
C LYS A 426 -10.75 3.75 -16.23
N TYR A 427 -11.27 4.83 -16.79
CA TYR A 427 -12.31 4.79 -17.80
C TYR A 427 -11.91 5.37 -19.17
N GLN A 428 -10.62 5.66 -19.39
CA GLN A 428 -10.12 6.27 -20.64
C GLN A 428 -10.46 5.47 -21.89
N THR A 429 -10.37 4.14 -21.83
CA THR A 429 -10.65 3.24 -22.98
C THR A 429 -12.14 2.92 -23.16
N THR A 430 -12.97 3.28 -22.20
CA THR A 430 -14.41 2.96 -22.21
C THR A 430 -15.26 4.23 -22.29
N LYS A 431 -15.50 4.89 -21.15
CA LYS A 431 -16.40 6.05 -21.07
C LYS A 431 -15.78 7.31 -21.69
N PHE A 432 -14.46 7.50 -21.53
CA PHE A 432 -13.74 8.65 -22.07
C PHE A 432 -13.04 8.38 -23.41
N LYS A 433 -13.34 7.29 -24.09
CA LYS A 433 -12.70 6.90 -25.37
C LYS A 433 -12.69 8.00 -26.45
N LYS A 434 -13.68 8.90 -26.41
CA LYS A 434 -13.83 10.01 -27.40
C LYS A 434 -13.23 11.33 -26.91
N TYR A 435 -12.58 11.33 -25.75
CA TYR A 435 -12.03 12.52 -25.12
C TYR A 435 -10.52 12.42 -25.04
N THR A 436 -9.86 13.56 -25.19
CA THR A 436 -8.41 13.72 -25.03
C THR A 436 -8.12 14.67 -23.88
N ILE A 437 -6.98 14.49 -23.21
CA ILE A 437 -6.51 15.41 -22.19
C ILE A 437 -6.01 16.69 -22.90
N LEU A 438 -6.66 17.82 -22.63
CA LEU A 438 -6.24 19.12 -23.09
C LEU A 438 -5.29 19.80 -22.10
N TYR A 439 -5.54 19.58 -20.80
CA TYR A 439 -4.73 20.14 -19.72
C TYR A 439 -4.79 19.22 -18.50
N MET A 440 -3.74 19.24 -17.72
CA MET A 440 -3.64 18.49 -16.46
C MET A 440 -2.87 19.32 -15.45
N ASP A 441 -3.38 19.36 -14.23
CA ASP A 441 -2.71 19.99 -13.11
C ASP A 441 -3.14 19.32 -11.79
N THR A 442 -2.60 19.80 -10.67
CA THR A 442 -2.85 19.27 -9.34
C THR A 442 -3.85 20.15 -8.61
N MET A 443 -4.88 19.52 -8.03
CA MET A 443 -5.85 20.21 -7.18
C MET A 443 -5.21 20.54 -5.83
N MET A 444 -5.35 21.80 -5.38
CA MET A 444 -4.79 22.24 -4.09
C MET A 444 -5.56 21.71 -2.87
N ASN A 445 -6.79 21.26 -3.06
CA ASN A 445 -7.63 20.68 -2.01
C ASN A 445 -7.36 19.18 -1.88
N ASP A 446 -7.20 18.74 -0.66
CA ASP A 446 -6.79 17.37 -0.35
C ASP A 446 -7.99 16.49 -0.03
N TYR A 447 -7.98 15.26 -0.54
CA TYR A 447 -8.87 14.22 -0.04
C TYR A 447 -8.40 13.73 1.32
N LYS A 448 -9.35 13.56 2.24
CA LYS A 448 -9.10 13.21 3.65
C LYS A 448 -10.07 12.14 4.11
N PHE A 449 -9.68 11.41 5.13
CA PHE A 449 -10.67 10.70 5.92
C PHE A 449 -11.25 11.63 6.98
N MET A 450 -12.53 11.44 7.25
CA MET A 450 -13.24 12.12 8.32
C MET A 450 -13.53 11.11 9.42
N VAL A 451 -13.04 11.38 10.61
CA VAL A 451 -13.18 10.52 11.79
C VAL A 451 -14.04 11.23 12.84
N LYS A 452 -14.95 10.49 13.45
CA LYS A 452 -15.87 11.02 14.46
C LYS A 452 -15.13 11.63 15.65
N ASN A 453 -15.53 12.82 16.07
CA ASN A 453 -14.81 13.64 17.06
C ASN A 453 -14.66 13.02 18.46
N ASN A 454 -15.42 11.98 18.79
CA ASN A 454 -15.45 11.39 20.13
C ASN A 454 -14.41 10.28 20.35
N ASP A 455 -13.53 9.99 19.37
CA ASP A 455 -12.52 8.91 19.47
C ASP A 455 -11.13 9.42 19.06
N GLN A 456 -10.46 10.06 20.03
CA GLN A 456 -9.16 10.66 19.79
C GLN A 456 -8.07 9.62 19.50
N GLU A 457 -8.12 8.44 20.14
CA GLU A 457 -7.10 7.40 19.94
C GLU A 457 -7.21 6.79 18.54
N PHE A 458 -8.42 6.55 18.06
CA PHE A 458 -8.65 6.09 16.70
C PHE A 458 -8.23 7.14 15.67
N TYR A 459 -8.59 8.40 15.89
CA TYR A 459 -8.15 9.53 15.06
C TYR A 459 -6.62 9.60 14.96
N ASN A 460 -5.92 9.49 16.10
CA ASN A 460 -4.46 9.53 16.14
C ASN A 460 -3.83 8.35 15.38
N LEU A 461 -4.41 7.15 15.51
CA LEU A 461 -3.96 5.97 14.78
C LEU A 461 -4.11 6.15 13.26
N VAL A 462 -5.27 6.62 12.81
CA VAL A 462 -5.51 6.86 11.38
C VAL A 462 -4.53 7.91 10.84
N ASN A 463 -4.33 9.01 11.54
CA ASN A 463 -3.34 10.03 11.15
C ASN A 463 -1.91 9.50 11.14
N TYR A 464 -1.53 8.69 12.11
CA TYR A 464 -0.23 8.05 12.12
C TYR A 464 -0.01 7.19 10.87
N MET A 465 -0.98 6.36 10.52
CA MET A 465 -0.91 5.52 9.34
C MET A 465 -0.82 6.33 8.04
N ILE A 466 -1.54 7.46 7.96
CA ILE A 466 -1.48 8.35 6.81
C ILE A 466 -0.13 9.05 6.72
N ASN A 467 0.40 9.56 7.84
CA ASN A 467 1.65 10.32 7.87
C ASN A 467 2.88 9.44 7.58
N THR A 468 2.88 8.20 8.05
CA THR A 468 4.07 7.32 7.99
C THR A 468 4.16 6.46 6.75
N ASN A 469 3.19 6.52 5.85
CA ASN A 469 3.14 5.68 4.65
C ASN A 469 2.93 6.50 3.38
N SER A 470 3.55 6.05 2.29
CA SER A 470 3.46 6.71 0.99
C SER A 470 2.09 6.50 0.33
N TYR A 471 1.45 7.58 -0.09
CA TYR A 471 0.24 7.52 -0.92
C TYR A 471 0.39 6.63 -2.16
N TYR A 472 1.53 6.67 -2.83
CA TYR A 472 1.75 5.89 -4.05
C TYR A 472 1.64 4.39 -3.81
N ILE A 473 2.05 3.91 -2.63
CA ILE A 473 1.90 2.50 -2.25
C ILE A 473 0.41 2.16 -2.15
N TYR A 474 -0.36 2.94 -1.39
CA TYR A 474 -1.80 2.72 -1.24
C TYR A 474 -2.57 2.85 -2.55
N ARG A 475 -2.20 3.83 -3.39
CA ARG A 475 -2.80 4.01 -4.70
C ARG A 475 -2.58 2.78 -5.59
N ASN A 476 -1.36 2.31 -5.70
CA ASN A 476 -1.02 1.19 -6.55
C ASN A 476 -1.67 -0.10 -6.06
N SER A 477 -1.55 -0.43 -4.77
CA SER A 477 -2.21 -1.60 -4.18
C SER A 477 -3.75 -1.52 -4.30
N GLY A 478 -4.33 -0.35 -4.10
CA GLY A 478 -5.77 -0.15 -4.24
C GLY A 478 -6.27 -0.33 -5.68
N LEU A 479 -5.49 0.09 -6.67
CA LEU A 479 -5.80 -0.16 -8.09
C LEU A 479 -5.64 -1.64 -8.46
N GLU A 480 -4.62 -2.31 -7.92
CA GLU A 480 -4.41 -3.75 -8.07
C GLU A 480 -5.53 -4.55 -7.45
N SER A 481 -5.97 -4.24 -6.24
CA SER A 481 -7.08 -4.93 -5.57
C SER A 481 -8.38 -4.92 -6.37
N LEU A 482 -8.60 -3.85 -7.13
CA LEU A 482 -9.73 -3.78 -8.07
C LEU A 482 -9.53 -4.67 -9.30
N SER A 483 -8.31 -4.84 -9.79
CA SER A 483 -8.01 -5.69 -10.95
C SER A 483 -7.99 -7.17 -10.58
N GLU A 484 -7.40 -7.55 -9.47
CA GLU A 484 -7.39 -8.92 -8.95
C GLU A 484 -8.82 -9.43 -8.70
N SER A 485 -9.68 -8.61 -8.12
CA SER A 485 -11.09 -8.97 -7.91
C SER A 485 -11.85 -9.26 -9.23
N PHE A 486 -11.42 -8.64 -10.33
CA PHE A 486 -11.95 -8.94 -11.67
C PHE A 486 -11.39 -10.25 -12.21
N LEU A 487 -10.11 -10.53 -12.00
CA LEU A 487 -9.45 -11.75 -12.46
C LEU A 487 -9.95 -12.97 -11.66
N GLU A 488 -10.07 -12.87 -10.34
CA GLU A 488 -10.64 -13.93 -9.52
C GLU A 488 -12.07 -14.24 -9.91
N ARG A 489 -12.90 -13.22 -10.13
CA ARG A 489 -14.27 -13.40 -10.57
C ARG A 489 -14.36 -14.00 -11.97
N SER A 490 -13.52 -13.53 -12.90
CA SER A 490 -13.42 -14.10 -14.26
C SER A 490 -12.94 -15.54 -14.23
N ASN A 491 -11.94 -15.86 -13.43
CA ASN A 491 -11.44 -17.22 -13.26
C ASN A 491 -12.48 -18.12 -12.57
N PHE A 492 -13.18 -17.63 -11.55
CA PHE A 492 -14.25 -18.37 -10.89
C PHE A 492 -15.42 -18.65 -11.84
N GLU A 493 -15.86 -17.66 -12.61
CA GLU A 493 -16.91 -17.83 -13.62
C GLU A 493 -16.49 -18.79 -14.75
N GLN A 494 -15.22 -18.77 -15.18
CA GLN A 494 -14.67 -19.73 -16.12
C GLN A 494 -14.58 -21.13 -15.52
N ILE A 495 -14.04 -21.28 -14.31
CA ILE A 495 -13.97 -22.56 -13.61
C ILE A 495 -15.37 -23.11 -13.37
N TYR A 496 -16.32 -22.28 -12.95
CA TYR A 496 -17.71 -22.67 -12.72
C TYR A 496 -18.38 -23.13 -14.02
N SER A 497 -18.18 -22.44 -15.13
CA SER A 497 -18.71 -22.83 -16.44
C SER A 497 -18.08 -24.12 -16.95
N ILE A 498 -16.79 -24.35 -16.73
CA ILE A 498 -16.11 -25.60 -17.07
C ILE A 498 -16.63 -26.76 -16.22
N VAL A 499 -16.80 -26.55 -14.91
CA VAL A 499 -17.36 -27.57 -14.01
C VAL A 499 -18.78 -27.92 -14.38
N LEU A 500 -19.61 -26.91 -14.69
CA LEU A 500 -20.97 -27.15 -15.21
C LEU A 500 -20.95 -27.95 -16.52
N ALA A 501 -20.10 -27.59 -17.47
CA ALA A 501 -19.97 -28.31 -18.73
C ALA A 501 -19.53 -29.77 -18.51
N ILE A 502 -18.57 -30.04 -17.61
CA ILE A 502 -18.12 -31.39 -17.27
C ILE A 502 -19.25 -32.22 -16.63
N ILE A 503 -20.16 -31.60 -15.88
CA ILE A 503 -21.27 -32.30 -15.23
C ILE A 503 -22.44 -32.49 -16.22
N PHE A 504 -22.84 -31.45 -16.96
CA PHE A 504 -24.03 -31.47 -17.79
C PHE A 504 -23.83 -32.21 -19.12
N ILE A 505 -22.65 -32.13 -19.75
CA ILE A 505 -22.40 -32.84 -21.03
C ILE A 505 -22.54 -34.36 -20.87
N PRO A 506 -21.94 -35.03 -19.87
CA PRO A 506 -22.15 -36.47 -19.67
C PRO A 506 -23.59 -36.81 -19.31
N LEU A 507 -24.31 -35.98 -18.55
CA LEU A 507 -25.72 -36.19 -18.23
C LEU A 507 -26.61 -36.14 -19.46
N ILE A 508 -26.36 -35.20 -20.38
CA ILE A 508 -27.06 -35.08 -21.65
C ILE A 508 -26.79 -36.31 -22.53
N ILE A 509 -25.52 -36.74 -22.61
CA ILE A 509 -25.13 -37.93 -23.38
C ILE A 509 -25.79 -39.19 -22.83
N VAL A 510 -25.83 -39.37 -21.52
CA VAL A 510 -26.50 -40.50 -20.86
C VAL A 510 -28.01 -40.43 -21.13
N GLY A 511 -28.62 -39.24 -21.02
CA GLY A 511 -30.04 -39.04 -21.36
C GLY A 511 -30.38 -39.41 -22.81
N LEU A 512 -29.53 -38.98 -23.75
CA LEU A 512 -29.68 -39.33 -25.17
C LEU A 512 -29.55 -40.85 -25.42
N ILE A 513 -28.59 -41.50 -24.75
CA ILE A 513 -28.42 -42.95 -24.87
C ILE A 513 -29.66 -43.71 -24.32
N ILE A 514 -30.24 -43.22 -23.22
CA ILE A 514 -31.46 -43.82 -22.63
C ILE A 514 -32.65 -43.64 -23.56
N VAL A 515 -32.77 -42.50 -24.23
CA VAL A 515 -33.88 -42.25 -25.21
C VAL A 515 -33.71 -43.09 -26.49
N ILE A 516 -32.47 -43.37 -26.90
CA ILE A 516 -32.20 -44.19 -28.10
C ILE A 516 -32.36 -45.70 -27.80
N LEU A 517 -32.12 -46.16 -26.58
CA LEU A 517 -32.33 -47.53 -26.14
C LEU A 517 -33.79 -47.83 -25.80
#